data_965a4ad5a1cdbcb5633965793d700a45
#
_entry.id   965a4ad5a1cdbcb5633965793d700a45
#
_cell.length_a   1.000
_cell.length_b   1.000
_cell.length_c   1.000
_cell.angle_alpha   90.00
_cell.angle_beta   90.00
_cell.angle_gamma   90.00
#
_symmetry.space_group_name_H-M   'P 1'
#
loop_
_entity.id
_entity.type
_entity.pdbx_description
1 polymer ?
#
loop_
_entity_poly.entity_id
_entity_poly.type
_entity_poly.pdbx_seq_one_letter_code
_entity_poly.pdbx_strand_id
1 'polypeptide(L)'
;LLDKPIVFDEAQDEAYRHPAPLVVIGSAGSGKTTATVARLREAEGRVLYVTLSAYLAQSARALHAEHGFENPKQEVDFLSYRELLETLHVPPGRELTLPMFAAWCERQRPSLRPLGGLDAQALFEEFRGVIGAQPAGPLALADYLALGMRQSLLNAAQRELAHGLFQRYRAWLAEAGLYDSNLVAHEWRTRFAEKQPPSYDFVVIDEVQDLTPVQLALVLALLK
;
A
#
# COMPACT_ATOMS: atom_id res chain seq x y z
N LEU A 1 -26.90 -5.42 -23.16
CA LEU A 1 -25.50 -5.41 -22.66
C LEU A 1 -24.68 -6.20 -23.66
N LEU A 2 -23.71 -5.54 -24.32
CA LEU A 2 -22.87 -6.17 -25.33
C LEU A 2 -21.83 -7.03 -24.62
N ASP A 3 -22.03 -8.33 -24.62
CA ASP A 3 -21.00 -9.35 -24.34
C ASP A 3 -19.88 -9.21 -25.39
N LYS A 4 -19.01 -8.22 -25.23
CA LYS A 4 -17.79 -8.15 -26.03
C LYS A 4 -16.79 -9.08 -25.39
N PRO A 5 -16.39 -10.17 -26.03
CA PRO A 5 -15.31 -10.99 -25.54
C PRO A 5 -14.07 -10.12 -25.36
N ILE A 6 -13.35 -10.29 -24.26
CA ILE A 6 -12.05 -9.64 -24.06
C ILE A 6 -11.13 -10.24 -25.12
N VAL A 7 -10.64 -9.39 -26.03
CA VAL A 7 -9.64 -9.76 -27.01
C VAL A 7 -8.34 -9.09 -26.59
N PHE A 8 -7.37 -9.90 -26.18
CA PHE A 8 -6.04 -9.43 -25.84
C PHE A 8 -5.24 -9.10 -27.09
N ASP A 9 -4.45 -8.03 -27.03
CA ASP A 9 -3.36 -7.84 -27.96
C ASP A 9 -2.19 -8.80 -27.66
N GLU A 10 -1.16 -8.82 -28.51
CA GLU A 10 -0.05 -9.77 -28.40
C GLU A 10 0.68 -9.65 -27.05
N ALA A 11 0.91 -8.44 -26.57
CA ALA A 11 1.59 -8.19 -25.29
C ALA A 11 0.74 -8.59 -24.07
N GLN A 12 -0.57 -8.34 -24.15
CA GLN A 12 -1.53 -8.77 -23.11
C GLN A 12 -1.63 -10.30 -23.06
N ASP A 13 -1.67 -10.98 -24.22
CA ASP A 13 -1.73 -12.44 -24.30
C ASP A 13 -0.43 -13.08 -23.77
N GLU A 14 0.74 -12.49 -24.07
CA GLU A 14 2.02 -12.92 -23.48
C GLU A 14 2.01 -12.77 -21.96
N ALA A 15 1.58 -11.60 -21.43
CA ALA A 15 1.46 -11.37 -20.00
C ALA A 15 0.46 -12.34 -19.34
N TYR A 16 -0.66 -12.62 -20.01
CA TYR A 16 -1.66 -13.58 -19.54
C TYR A 16 -1.10 -14.98 -19.39
N ARG A 17 -0.27 -15.44 -20.32
CA ARG A 17 0.29 -16.81 -20.33
C ARG A 17 1.57 -16.99 -19.51
N HIS A 18 2.22 -15.88 -19.14
CA HIS A 18 3.49 -15.96 -18.42
C HIS A 18 3.28 -16.53 -17.00
N PRO A 19 4.10 -17.48 -16.51
CA PRO A 19 3.96 -18.02 -15.16
C PRO A 19 4.22 -16.96 -14.09
N ALA A 20 3.61 -17.12 -12.91
CA ALA A 20 3.93 -16.29 -11.74
C ALA A 20 5.33 -16.70 -11.16
N PRO A 21 6.05 -15.78 -10.49
CA PRO A 21 5.70 -14.39 -10.27
C PRO A 21 5.89 -13.52 -11.53
N LEU A 22 5.02 -12.54 -11.72
CA LEU A 22 5.02 -11.65 -12.88
C LEU A 22 4.81 -10.20 -12.45
N VAL A 23 5.57 -9.28 -13.04
CA VAL A 23 5.34 -7.83 -12.95
C VAL A 23 4.94 -7.30 -14.33
N VAL A 24 3.73 -6.75 -14.42
CA VAL A 24 3.21 -6.17 -15.67
C VAL A 24 3.38 -4.66 -15.63
N ILE A 25 4.13 -4.13 -16.59
CA ILE A 25 4.36 -2.68 -16.73
C ILE A 25 3.70 -2.20 -18.02
N GLY A 26 2.93 -1.13 -17.93
CA GLY A 26 2.28 -0.54 -19.10
C GLY A 26 1.67 0.83 -18.78
N SER A 27 1.39 1.61 -19.83
CA SER A 27 0.75 2.92 -19.71
C SER A 27 -0.67 2.83 -19.15
N ALA A 28 -1.23 3.97 -18.72
CA ALA A 28 -2.65 4.05 -18.38
C ALA A 28 -3.52 3.63 -19.57
N GLY A 29 -4.57 2.86 -19.34
CA GLY A 29 -5.47 2.37 -20.38
C GLY A 29 -4.94 1.20 -21.22
N SER A 30 -3.75 0.64 -20.93
CA SER A 30 -3.20 -0.52 -21.65
C SER A 30 -3.87 -1.87 -21.31
N GLY A 31 -4.95 -1.88 -20.54
CA GLY A 31 -5.69 -3.09 -20.20
C GLY A 31 -5.04 -3.98 -19.14
N LYS A 32 -4.04 -3.48 -18.38
CA LYS A 32 -3.37 -4.26 -17.30
C LYS A 32 -4.36 -4.89 -16.34
N THR A 33 -5.27 -4.08 -15.79
CA THR A 33 -6.31 -4.56 -14.86
C THR A 33 -7.16 -5.66 -15.49
N THR A 34 -7.57 -5.49 -16.75
CA THR A 34 -8.37 -6.50 -17.46
C THR A 34 -7.59 -7.80 -17.61
N ALA A 35 -6.32 -7.76 -18.02
CA ALA A 35 -5.47 -8.93 -18.17
C ALA A 35 -5.22 -9.63 -16.82
N THR A 36 -4.96 -8.88 -15.75
CA THR A 36 -4.73 -9.45 -14.41
C THR A 36 -6.00 -10.05 -13.82
N VAL A 37 -7.17 -9.41 -13.98
CA VAL A 37 -8.46 -9.95 -13.52
C VAL A 37 -8.86 -11.20 -14.32
N ALA A 38 -8.67 -11.20 -15.65
CA ALA A 38 -8.92 -12.38 -16.46
C ALA A 38 -8.05 -13.57 -16.03
N ARG A 39 -6.81 -13.30 -15.65
CA ARG A 39 -5.87 -14.32 -15.16
C ARG A 39 -6.29 -14.97 -13.84
N LEU A 40 -7.07 -14.28 -13.01
CA LEU A 40 -7.63 -14.87 -11.78
C LEU A 40 -8.46 -16.12 -12.07
N ARG A 41 -9.06 -16.24 -13.26
CA ARG A 41 -9.84 -17.41 -13.66
C ARG A 41 -9.06 -18.73 -13.54
N GLU A 42 -7.74 -18.69 -13.70
CA GLU A 42 -6.88 -19.88 -13.67
C GLU A 42 -6.32 -20.17 -12.26
N ALA A 43 -6.47 -19.23 -11.33
CA ALA A 43 -6.01 -19.41 -9.96
C ALA A 43 -6.95 -20.36 -9.20
N GLU A 44 -6.39 -21.19 -8.33
CA GLU A 44 -7.13 -22.08 -7.44
C GLU A 44 -6.83 -21.75 -5.98
N GLY A 45 -7.72 -22.12 -5.05
CA GLY A 45 -7.59 -21.86 -3.62
C GLY A 45 -8.00 -20.46 -3.22
N ARG A 46 -7.38 -19.90 -2.20
CA ARG A 46 -7.67 -18.53 -1.74
C ARG A 46 -6.86 -17.52 -2.54
N VAL A 47 -7.55 -16.59 -3.13
CA VAL A 47 -6.99 -15.57 -4.03
C VAL A 47 -7.23 -14.19 -3.45
N LEU A 48 -6.20 -13.35 -3.38
CA LEU A 48 -6.30 -11.94 -3.01
C LEU A 48 -6.07 -11.06 -4.23
N TYR A 49 -7.03 -10.19 -4.52
CA TYR A 49 -6.82 -9.03 -5.38
C TYR A 49 -6.80 -7.79 -4.48
N VAL A 50 -5.69 -7.06 -4.47
CA VAL A 50 -5.53 -5.88 -3.63
C VAL A 50 -5.05 -4.68 -4.44
N THR A 51 -5.61 -3.52 -4.12
CA THR A 51 -5.21 -2.21 -4.64
C THR A 51 -5.35 -1.15 -3.54
N LEU A 52 -4.78 0.03 -3.70
CA LEU A 52 -4.95 1.11 -2.71
C LEU A 52 -6.39 1.66 -2.70
N SER A 53 -7.08 1.66 -3.84
CA SER A 53 -8.39 2.27 -4.05
C SER A 53 -9.55 1.29 -3.85
N ALA A 54 -10.48 1.60 -2.93
CA ALA A 54 -11.72 0.82 -2.78
C ALA A 54 -12.57 0.82 -4.08
N TYR A 55 -12.57 1.92 -4.83
CA TYR A 55 -13.25 1.99 -6.12
C TYR A 55 -12.65 1.01 -7.14
N LEU A 56 -11.32 0.92 -7.23
CA LEU A 56 -10.66 -0.03 -8.14
C LEU A 56 -10.91 -1.48 -7.72
N ALA A 57 -10.89 -1.77 -6.43
CA ALA A 57 -11.21 -3.11 -5.92
C ALA A 57 -12.64 -3.53 -6.29
N GLN A 58 -13.62 -2.64 -6.13
CA GLN A 58 -15.01 -2.88 -6.54
C GLN A 58 -15.17 -3.03 -8.05
N SER A 59 -14.46 -2.20 -8.83
CA SER A 59 -14.47 -2.28 -10.30
C SER A 59 -13.89 -3.60 -10.80
N ALA A 60 -12.80 -4.08 -10.19
CA ALA A 60 -12.20 -5.37 -10.52
C ALA A 60 -13.13 -6.53 -10.18
N ARG A 61 -13.81 -6.47 -9.03
CA ARG A 61 -14.85 -7.46 -8.65
C ARG A 61 -15.99 -7.50 -9.66
N ALA A 62 -16.51 -6.33 -10.07
CA ALA A 62 -17.56 -6.24 -11.06
C ALA A 62 -17.11 -6.83 -12.41
N LEU A 63 -15.91 -6.47 -12.88
CA LEU A 63 -15.32 -7.01 -14.10
C LEU A 63 -15.18 -8.54 -14.05
N HIS A 64 -14.74 -9.08 -12.93
CA HIS A 64 -14.59 -10.52 -12.73
C HIS A 64 -15.96 -11.24 -12.85
N ALA A 65 -16.98 -10.72 -12.19
CA ALA A 65 -18.33 -11.29 -12.23
C ALA A 65 -18.99 -11.15 -13.61
N GLU A 66 -18.91 -9.96 -14.24
CA GLU A 66 -19.53 -9.68 -15.55
C GLU A 66 -19.00 -10.56 -16.68
N HIS A 67 -17.71 -10.92 -16.62
CA HIS A 67 -17.08 -11.77 -17.63
C HIS A 67 -17.13 -13.27 -17.29
N GLY A 68 -17.78 -13.65 -16.18
CA GLY A 68 -17.91 -15.06 -15.80
C GLY A 68 -16.57 -15.72 -15.50
N PHE A 69 -15.62 -14.97 -14.91
CA PHE A 69 -14.31 -15.50 -14.52
C PHE A 69 -14.36 -16.31 -13.20
N GLU A 70 -15.55 -16.52 -12.68
CA GLU A 70 -15.77 -17.34 -11.49
C GLU A 70 -15.28 -18.78 -11.72
N ASN A 71 -14.54 -19.30 -10.75
CA ASN A 71 -14.03 -20.66 -10.74
C ASN A 71 -14.46 -21.32 -9.42
N PRO A 72 -15.18 -22.45 -9.45
CA PRO A 72 -15.66 -23.12 -8.24
C PRO A 72 -14.53 -23.63 -7.33
N LYS A 73 -13.29 -23.65 -7.81
CA LYS A 73 -12.12 -24.07 -7.06
C LYS A 73 -11.40 -22.90 -6.37
N GLN A 74 -11.92 -21.68 -6.46
CA GLN A 74 -11.30 -20.49 -5.88
C GLN A 74 -12.26 -19.72 -4.99
N GLU A 75 -11.70 -19.04 -3.99
CA GLU A 75 -12.34 -18.01 -3.19
C GLU A 75 -11.53 -16.71 -3.38
N VAL A 76 -12.15 -15.69 -3.98
CA VAL A 76 -11.45 -14.44 -4.34
C VAL A 76 -11.89 -13.30 -3.43
N ASP A 77 -10.94 -12.73 -2.69
CA ASP A 77 -11.09 -11.51 -1.94
C ASP A 77 -10.64 -10.31 -2.80
N PHE A 78 -11.56 -9.40 -3.15
CA PHE A 78 -11.27 -8.12 -3.81
C PHE A 78 -11.29 -7.02 -2.74
N LEU A 79 -10.13 -6.53 -2.35
CA LEU A 79 -9.99 -5.62 -1.21
C LEU A 79 -9.17 -4.38 -1.59
N SER A 80 -9.58 -3.23 -1.08
CA SER A 80 -8.64 -2.13 -0.92
C SER A 80 -7.64 -2.48 0.18
N TYR A 81 -6.48 -1.82 0.16
CA TYR A 81 -5.47 -2.03 1.20
C TYR A 81 -6.02 -1.75 2.62
N ARG A 82 -6.90 -0.78 2.75
CA ARG A 82 -7.59 -0.49 4.01
C ARG A 82 -8.49 -1.65 4.45
N GLU A 83 -9.34 -2.16 3.56
CA GLU A 83 -10.20 -3.32 3.84
C GLU A 83 -9.36 -4.56 4.17
N LEU A 84 -8.21 -4.74 3.52
CA LEU A 84 -7.26 -5.79 3.86
C LEU A 84 -6.77 -5.65 5.31
N LEU A 85 -6.33 -4.45 5.73
CA LEU A 85 -5.93 -4.21 7.11
C LEU A 85 -7.05 -4.55 8.10
N GLU A 86 -8.30 -4.13 7.80
CA GLU A 86 -9.48 -4.41 8.62
C GLU A 86 -9.81 -5.91 8.68
N THR A 87 -9.58 -6.65 7.59
CA THR A 87 -9.74 -8.11 7.52
C THR A 87 -8.69 -8.85 8.36
N LEU A 88 -7.45 -8.37 8.37
CA LEU A 88 -6.39 -8.95 9.18
C LEU A 88 -6.62 -8.70 10.67
N HIS A 89 -6.89 -7.48 11.02
CA HIS A 89 -7.30 -7.00 12.33
C HIS A 89 -7.67 -5.53 12.24
N VAL A 90 -8.83 -5.15 12.76
CA VAL A 90 -9.29 -3.76 12.72
C VAL A 90 -8.31 -2.85 13.46
N PRO A 91 -7.67 -1.88 12.79
CA PRO A 91 -6.78 -0.95 13.47
C PRO A 91 -7.52 -0.12 14.51
N PRO A 92 -6.92 0.17 15.66
CA PRO A 92 -7.57 1.00 16.67
C PRO A 92 -7.66 2.45 16.20
N GLY A 93 -8.87 3.03 16.22
CA GLY A 93 -9.09 4.43 15.88
C GLY A 93 -9.48 4.68 14.43
N ARG A 94 -9.13 5.85 13.92
CA ARG A 94 -9.45 6.29 12.54
C ARG A 94 -8.18 6.43 11.72
N GLU A 95 -8.27 6.14 10.44
CA GLU A 95 -7.16 6.37 9.53
C GLU A 95 -6.81 7.86 9.43
N LEU A 96 -5.53 8.18 9.53
CA LEU A 96 -5.00 9.50 9.35
C LEU A 96 -5.22 9.97 7.90
N THR A 97 -5.72 11.19 7.75
CA THR A 97 -5.82 11.87 6.46
C THR A 97 -4.87 13.06 6.38
N LEU A 98 -4.51 13.48 5.16
CA LEU A 98 -3.68 14.67 4.96
C LEU A 98 -4.25 15.95 5.61
N PRO A 99 -5.57 16.24 5.55
CA PRO A 99 -6.12 17.39 6.26
C PRO A 99 -5.93 17.33 7.78
N MET A 100 -6.04 16.15 8.41
CA MET A 100 -5.78 15.99 9.84
C MET A 100 -4.30 16.22 10.17
N PHE A 101 -3.39 15.71 9.33
CA PHE A 101 -1.96 15.93 9.46
C PHE A 101 -1.61 17.42 9.27
N ALA A 102 -2.17 18.10 8.29
CA ALA A 102 -1.98 19.52 8.06
C ALA A 102 -2.42 20.35 9.27
N ALA A 103 -3.57 20.02 9.87
CA ALA A 103 -4.03 20.67 11.10
C ALA A 103 -3.09 20.40 12.29
N TRP A 104 -2.45 19.23 12.36
CA TRP A 104 -1.41 18.95 13.35
C TRP A 104 -0.15 19.78 13.08
N CYS A 105 0.30 19.90 11.83
CA CYS A 105 1.44 20.71 11.42
C CYS A 105 1.26 22.20 11.83
N GLU A 106 0.06 22.75 11.66
CA GLU A 106 -0.23 24.12 12.08
C GLU A 106 0.05 24.35 13.58
N ARG A 107 -0.27 23.38 14.43
CA ARG A 107 0.03 23.41 15.87
C ARG A 107 1.53 23.26 16.16
N GLN A 108 2.30 22.67 15.23
CA GLN A 108 3.74 22.48 15.34
C GLN A 108 4.55 23.58 14.63
N ARG A 109 3.92 24.63 14.11
CA ARG A 109 4.56 25.71 13.32
C ARG A 109 5.90 26.20 13.85
N PRO A 110 6.08 26.46 15.16
CA PRO A 110 7.38 26.91 15.67
C PRO A 110 8.50 25.90 15.42
N SER A 111 8.20 24.60 15.52
CA SER A 111 9.15 23.50 15.28
C SER A 111 9.39 23.23 13.79
N LEU A 112 8.51 23.68 12.91
CA LEU A 112 8.61 23.51 11.46
C LEU A 112 9.42 24.63 10.77
N ARG A 113 9.56 25.79 11.40
CA ARG A 113 10.32 26.93 10.82
C ARG A 113 11.74 26.57 10.35
N PRO A 114 12.54 25.78 11.10
CA PRO A 114 13.90 25.41 10.67
C PRO A 114 13.92 24.44 9.48
N LEU A 115 12.79 23.84 9.10
CA LEU A 115 12.68 22.97 7.90
C LEU A 115 12.56 23.77 6.59
N GLY A 116 12.70 25.11 6.66
CA GLY A 116 12.88 25.94 5.46
C GLY A 116 11.64 26.08 4.59
N GLY A 117 10.44 26.07 5.18
CA GLY A 117 9.20 26.25 4.43
C GLY A 117 8.63 24.98 3.82
N LEU A 118 9.05 23.82 4.31
CA LEU A 118 8.42 22.53 3.96
C LEU A 118 6.92 22.62 4.30
N ASP A 119 6.07 22.35 3.33
CA ASP A 119 4.64 22.30 3.55
C ASP A 119 4.20 20.99 4.22
N ALA A 120 2.94 20.94 4.65
CA ALA A 120 2.40 19.77 5.32
C ALA A 120 2.36 18.53 4.40
N GLN A 121 2.15 18.73 3.10
CA GLN A 121 2.17 17.65 2.10
C GLN A 121 3.55 17.02 2.02
N ALA A 122 4.59 17.82 1.81
CA ALA A 122 5.95 17.32 1.68
C ALA A 122 6.45 16.65 2.97
N LEU A 123 6.07 17.18 4.15
CA LEU A 123 6.39 16.53 5.43
C LEU A 123 5.62 15.21 5.61
N PHE A 124 4.38 15.15 5.15
CA PHE A 124 3.57 13.93 5.18
C PHE A 124 4.18 12.84 4.30
N GLU A 125 4.63 13.22 3.11
CA GLU A 125 5.35 12.33 2.19
C GLU A 125 6.68 11.87 2.79
N GLU A 126 7.43 12.74 3.44
CA GLU A 126 8.68 12.38 4.13
C GLU A 126 8.42 11.38 5.27
N PHE A 127 7.36 11.58 6.07
CA PHE A 127 7.02 10.66 7.16
C PHE A 127 6.55 9.31 6.65
N ARG A 128 5.66 9.30 5.65
CA ARG A 128 5.08 8.06 5.15
C ARG A 128 5.93 7.40 4.06
N GLY A 129 6.48 8.19 3.13
CA GLY A 129 7.21 7.67 1.98
C GLY A 129 8.68 7.36 2.25
N VAL A 130 9.28 7.99 3.28
CA VAL A 130 10.69 7.80 3.60
C VAL A 130 10.88 7.13 4.95
N ILE A 131 10.51 7.82 6.05
CA ILE A 131 10.81 7.33 7.41
C ILE A 131 10.00 6.07 7.72
N GLY A 132 8.70 6.09 7.47
CA GLY A 132 7.76 5.01 7.80
C GLY A 132 7.63 3.92 6.74
N ALA A 133 8.24 4.09 5.57
CA ALA A 133 8.01 3.21 4.42
C ALA A 133 8.87 1.93 4.40
N GLN A 134 9.93 1.88 5.17
CA GLN A 134 10.93 0.80 5.06
C GLN A 134 10.40 -0.53 5.60
N PRO A 135 10.60 -1.64 4.88
CA PRO A 135 10.08 -2.94 5.32
C PRO A 135 10.62 -3.43 6.67
N ALA A 136 11.85 -3.05 7.03
CA ALA A 136 12.49 -3.48 8.27
C ALA A 136 11.95 -2.75 9.53
N GLY A 137 11.24 -1.65 9.36
CA GLY A 137 10.75 -0.79 10.43
C GLY A 137 10.89 0.68 10.06
N PRO A 138 10.25 1.60 10.79
CA PRO A 138 10.53 3.02 10.62
C PRO A 138 12.01 3.29 10.81
N LEU A 139 12.61 4.13 9.95
CA LEU A 139 14.02 4.43 9.99
C LEU A 139 14.44 4.96 11.36
N ALA A 140 15.50 4.39 11.93
CA ALA A 140 16.22 4.99 13.05
C ALA A 140 16.91 6.28 12.58
N LEU A 141 17.23 7.19 13.52
CA LEU A 141 17.85 8.47 13.17
C LEU A 141 19.16 8.28 12.38
N ALA A 142 20.00 7.34 12.77
CA ALA A 142 21.28 7.08 12.11
C ALA A 142 21.10 6.65 10.64
N ASP A 143 20.16 5.74 10.38
CA ASP A 143 19.86 5.24 9.03
C ASP A 143 19.22 6.35 8.18
N TYR A 144 18.36 7.16 8.78
CA TYR A 144 17.73 8.30 8.10
C TYR A 144 18.77 9.37 7.74
N LEU A 145 19.73 9.66 8.60
CA LEU A 145 20.82 10.60 8.31
C LEU A 145 21.76 10.07 7.21
N ALA A 146 21.92 8.77 7.10
CA ALA A 146 22.76 8.13 6.09
C ALA A 146 22.14 8.11 4.68
N LEU A 147 20.85 8.48 4.52
CA LEU A 147 20.18 8.49 3.22
C LEU A 147 20.86 9.46 2.22
N GLY A 148 20.91 9.05 0.96
CA GLY A 148 21.33 9.91 -0.16
C GLY A 148 20.30 10.97 -0.53
N MET A 149 20.71 11.96 -1.32
CA MET A 149 19.85 13.04 -1.81
C MET A 149 18.69 12.55 -2.71
N ARG A 150 18.80 11.36 -3.28
CA ARG A 150 17.71 10.75 -4.10
C ARG A 150 16.62 10.09 -3.25
N GLN A 151 16.87 9.88 -1.98
CA GLN A 151 15.98 9.16 -1.08
C GLN A 151 15.22 10.09 -0.14
N SER A 152 15.73 11.31 0.11
CA SER A 152 15.07 12.35 0.90
C SER A 152 15.54 13.72 0.39
N LEU A 153 14.60 14.65 0.25
CA LEU A 153 14.90 16.03 -0.16
C LEU A 153 15.50 16.87 0.95
N LEU A 154 15.50 16.36 2.19
CA LEU A 154 16.00 17.07 3.36
C LEU A 154 17.52 16.88 3.52
N ASN A 155 18.24 17.94 3.92
CA ASN A 155 19.63 17.84 4.33
C ASN A 155 19.75 17.21 5.74
N ALA A 156 20.97 16.89 6.18
CA ALA A 156 21.21 16.19 7.44
C ALA A 156 20.60 16.92 8.67
N ALA A 157 20.77 18.25 8.78
CA ALA A 157 20.21 19.03 9.87
C ALA A 157 18.67 19.03 9.87
N GLN A 158 18.08 19.13 8.69
CA GLN A 158 16.61 19.04 8.52
C GLN A 158 16.10 17.64 8.82
N ARG A 159 16.83 16.58 8.46
CA ARG A 159 16.47 15.18 8.79
C ARG A 159 16.44 14.94 10.29
N GLU A 160 17.42 15.47 11.03
CA GLU A 160 17.41 15.36 12.49
C GLU A 160 16.15 15.98 13.11
N LEU A 161 15.78 17.16 12.66
CA LEU A 161 14.55 17.83 13.10
C LEU A 161 13.29 17.07 12.67
N ALA A 162 13.23 16.61 11.42
CA ALA A 162 12.09 15.85 10.89
C ALA A 162 11.92 14.53 11.64
N HIS A 163 13.01 13.84 12.01
CA HIS A 163 12.94 12.62 12.81
C HIS A 163 12.40 12.90 14.21
N GLY A 164 12.82 13.99 14.86
CA GLY A 164 12.26 14.41 16.15
C GLY A 164 10.77 14.74 16.06
N LEU A 165 10.34 15.35 14.95
CA LEU A 165 8.91 15.59 14.66
C LEU A 165 8.16 14.29 14.39
N PHE A 166 8.77 13.32 13.73
CA PHE A 166 8.17 12.00 13.49
C PHE A 166 7.90 11.26 14.80
N GLN A 167 8.77 11.36 15.82
CA GLN A 167 8.47 10.78 17.13
C GLN A 167 7.26 11.46 17.80
N ARG A 168 7.14 12.80 17.71
CA ARG A 168 5.96 13.51 18.22
C ARG A 168 4.69 13.17 17.43
N TYR A 169 4.82 12.98 16.12
CA TYR A 169 3.74 12.52 15.26
C TYR A 169 3.20 11.16 15.72
N ARG A 170 4.07 10.19 16.00
CA ARG A 170 3.67 8.88 16.51
C ARG A 170 2.93 8.97 17.85
N ALA A 171 3.43 9.80 18.78
CA ALA A 171 2.77 10.04 20.06
C ALA A 171 1.38 10.67 19.86
N TRP A 172 1.29 11.68 18.98
CA TRP A 172 0.02 12.33 18.68
C TRP A 172 -0.99 11.38 18.04
N LEU A 173 -0.59 10.48 17.17
CA LEU A 173 -1.51 9.46 16.62
C LEU A 173 -2.16 8.65 17.72
N ALA A 174 -1.38 8.17 18.68
CA ALA A 174 -1.88 7.39 19.80
C ALA A 174 -2.85 8.21 20.68
N GLU A 175 -2.50 9.46 21.01
CA GLU A 175 -3.33 10.36 21.82
C GLU A 175 -4.65 10.75 21.11
N ALA A 176 -4.61 10.92 19.78
CA ALA A 176 -5.76 11.34 18.98
C ALA A 176 -6.66 10.19 18.53
N GLY A 177 -6.32 8.94 18.85
CA GLY A 177 -7.04 7.76 18.36
C GLY A 177 -6.99 7.67 16.84
N LEU A 178 -5.81 7.93 16.25
CA LEU A 178 -5.56 7.85 14.82
C LEU A 178 -4.54 6.74 14.53
N TYR A 179 -4.60 6.19 13.32
CA TYR A 179 -3.56 5.28 12.85
C TYR A 179 -3.00 5.73 11.49
N ASP A 180 -1.73 5.45 11.28
CA ASP A 180 -1.04 5.51 9.99
C ASP A 180 -0.92 4.10 9.43
N SER A 181 -1.34 3.90 8.18
CA SER A 181 -1.38 2.57 7.56
C SER A 181 0.00 1.91 7.42
N ASN A 182 1.11 2.68 7.34
CA ASN A 182 2.45 2.12 7.35
C ASN A 182 2.86 1.62 8.75
N LEU A 183 2.54 2.40 9.79
CA LEU A 183 2.82 1.99 11.17
C LEU A 183 2.02 0.75 11.55
N VAL A 184 0.77 0.66 11.10
CA VAL A 184 -0.05 -0.56 11.24
C VAL A 184 0.58 -1.72 10.48
N ALA A 185 1.10 -1.51 9.26
CA ALA A 185 1.76 -2.57 8.52
C ALA A 185 2.99 -3.13 9.25
N HIS A 186 3.79 -2.27 9.90
CA HIS A 186 4.91 -2.72 10.74
C HIS A 186 4.43 -3.56 11.92
N GLU A 187 3.39 -3.11 12.60
CA GLU A 187 2.82 -3.82 13.75
C GLU A 187 2.29 -5.21 13.35
N TRP A 188 1.54 -5.30 12.25
CA TRP A 188 1.02 -6.57 11.76
C TRP A 188 2.14 -7.53 11.34
N ARG A 189 3.14 -7.05 10.63
CA ARG A 189 4.30 -7.89 10.24
C ARG A 189 5.04 -8.44 11.43
N THR A 190 5.18 -7.67 12.51
CA THR A 190 5.77 -8.15 13.77
C THR A 190 4.90 -9.23 14.41
N ARG A 191 3.58 -9.01 14.45
CA ARG A 191 2.63 -10.00 14.99
C ARG A 191 2.58 -11.29 14.17
N PHE A 192 2.76 -11.21 12.85
CA PHE A 192 2.80 -12.39 11.98
C PHE A 192 4.05 -13.23 12.16
N ALA A 193 5.11 -12.69 12.67
CA ALA A 193 6.26 -13.49 13.10
C ALA A 193 5.92 -14.42 14.29
N GLU A 194 4.90 -14.06 15.09
CA GLU A 194 4.45 -14.82 16.25
C GLU A 194 3.23 -15.71 15.96
N LYS A 195 2.35 -15.27 15.06
CA LYS A 195 1.10 -15.98 14.69
C LYS A 195 0.98 -16.00 13.17
N GLN A 196 0.71 -17.18 12.60
CA GLN A 196 0.49 -17.29 11.17
C GLN A 196 -0.69 -16.40 10.72
N PRO A 197 -0.48 -15.52 9.74
CA PRO A 197 -1.56 -14.72 9.16
C PRO A 197 -2.51 -15.59 8.34
N PRO A 198 -3.71 -15.08 7.98
CA PRO A 198 -4.46 -15.62 6.87
C PRO A 198 -3.56 -15.70 5.65
N SER A 199 -3.54 -16.84 4.97
CA SER A 199 -2.64 -17.02 3.82
C SER A 199 -3.43 -17.24 2.54
N TYR A 200 -2.88 -16.72 1.43
CA TYR A 200 -3.43 -16.80 0.11
C TYR A 200 -2.55 -17.70 -0.79
N ASP A 201 -3.17 -18.43 -1.68
CA ASP A 201 -2.48 -19.27 -2.65
C ASP A 201 -2.02 -18.46 -3.87
N PHE A 202 -2.72 -17.34 -4.14
CA PHE A 202 -2.42 -16.44 -5.24
C PHE A 202 -2.74 -14.98 -4.83
N VAL A 203 -1.86 -14.05 -5.19
CA VAL A 203 -2.02 -12.62 -4.89
C VAL A 203 -1.82 -11.79 -6.15
N VAL A 204 -2.77 -10.91 -6.43
CA VAL A 204 -2.68 -9.86 -7.44
C VAL A 204 -2.63 -8.53 -6.74
N ILE A 205 -1.65 -7.71 -7.09
CA ILE A 205 -1.50 -6.34 -6.59
C ILE A 205 -1.63 -5.40 -7.79
N ASP A 206 -2.75 -4.69 -7.86
CA ASP A 206 -2.98 -3.70 -8.92
C ASP A 206 -2.53 -2.32 -8.47
N GLU A 207 -1.99 -1.52 -9.40
CA GLU A 207 -1.38 -0.22 -9.16
C GLU A 207 -0.33 -0.29 -8.02
N VAL A 208 0.56 -1.27 -8.09
CA VAL A 208 1.58 -1.57 -7.05
C VAL A 208 2.45 -0.36 -6.66
N GLN A 209 2.62 0.61 -7.57
CA GLN A 209 3.37 1.83 -7.32
C GLN A 209 2.71 2.76 -6.30
N ASP A 210 1.41 2.59 -6.02
CA ASP A 210 0.68 3.37 -5.03
C ASP A 210 0.91 2.86 -3.59
N LEU A 211 1.41 1.62 -3.45
CA LEU A 211 1.75 1.03 -2.16
C LEU A 211 3.17 1.41 -1.74
N THR A 212 3.33 1.72 -0.47
CA THR A 212 4.67 1.89 0.09
C THR A 212 5.39 0.54 0.24
N PRO A 213 6.74 0.51 0.32
CA PRO A 213 7.49 -0.74 0.47
C PRO A 213 7.04 -1.60 1.67
N VAL A 214 6.69 -1.00 2.80
CA VAL A 214 6.20 -1.75 3.97
C VAL A 214 4.80 -2.32 3.74
N GLN A 215 3.92 -1.59 3.04
CA GLN A 215 2.59 -2.07 2.68
C GLN A 215 2.69 -3.26 1.71
N LEU A 216 3.54 -3.13 0.70
CA LEU A 216 3.83 -4.22 -0.23
C LEU A 216 4.40 -5.45 0.51
N ALA A 217 5.36 -5.23 1.42
CA ALA A 217 5.93 -6.32 2.23
C ALA A 217 4.90 -7.00 3.14
N LEU A 218 3.89 -6.27 3.64
CA LEU A 218 2.79 -6.86 4.38
C LEU A 218 1.93 -7.75 3.48
N VAL A 219 1.55 -7.26 2.28
CA VAL A 219 0.75 -8.05 1.32
C VAL A 219 1.48 -9.32 0.91
N LEU A 220 2.77 -9.22 0.59
CA LEU A 220 3.59 -10.39 0.20
C LEU A 220 3.77 -11.40 1.34
N ALA A 221 3.73 -10.97 2.60
CA ALA A 221 3.77 -11.86 3.75
C ALA A 221 2.50 -12.72 3.92
N LEU A 222 1.43 -12.43 3.18
CA LEU A 222 0.19 -13.21 3.16
C LEU A 222 0.20 -14.32 2.10
N LEU A 223 1.16 -14.33 1.19
CA LEU A 223 1.34 -15.39 0.19
C LEU A 223 1.97 -16.61 0.84
N LYS A 224 1.43 -17.81 0.53
CA LYS A 224 1.96 -19.09 1.01
C LYS A 224 3.34 -19.41 0.42
#